data_ed1fc20c7cb8df80cd8b93dc558b7c95
#
_entry.id   ed1fc20c7cb8df80cd8b93dc558b7c95
#
_cell.length_a   1.000
_cell.length_b   1.000
_cell.length_c   1.000
_cell.angle_alpha   90.00
_cell.angle_beta   90.00
_cell.angle_gamma   90.00
#
_symmetry.space_group_name_H-M   'P 1'
#
loop_
_entity.id
_entity.type
_entity.pdbx_description
1 polymer ?
#
loop_
_entity_poly.entity_id
_entity_poly.type
_entity_poly.pdbx_seq_one_letter_code
_entity_poly.pdbx_strand_id
1 'polypeptide(L)'
;MEQERFFNFTRLIDGIHKNVLKIRLDYAPAFGVKSVHVFWLYDLLSHPEGLSATELAASSQIDRSLISREIAALKKQGLIQSEKVEGKRNYNAKLTLTESGKAAAKRISELGVYFQNRVSEDIDDKKLLIFYDALEKMYKNLEKIAAEGFDESIQKISQEITERNSNEESTAE
;
A
#
# COMPACT_ATOMS: atom_id res chain seq x y z
N MET A 1 28.85 -0.95 7.71
CA MET A 1 28.09 -1.91 6.86
C MET A 1 26.63 -2.12 7.31
N GLU A 2 26.33 -2.47 8.58
CA GLU A 2 24.92 -2.70 8.99
C GLU A 2 24.10 -1.40 9.07
N GLN A 3 24.64 -0.32 9.60
CA GLN A 3 24.00 0.99 9.65
C GLN A 3 23.63 1.52 8.26
N GLU A 4 24.51 1.37 7.28
CA GLU A 4 24.26 1.79 5.90
C GLU A 4 23.13 1.00 5.22
N ARG A 5 22.94 -0.28 5.61
CA ARG A 5 21.90 -1.14 5.01
C ARG A 5 20.51 -0.63 5.30
N PHE A 6 20.22 -0.22 6.54
CA PHE A 6 18.90 0.29 6.91
C PHE A 6 18.59 1.62 6.21
N PHE A 7 19.53 2.57 6.20
CA PHE A 7 19.36 3.85 5.53
C PHE A 7 19.26 3.70 4.00
N ASN A 8 20.02 2.78 3.40
CA ASN A 8 19.88 2.47 1.98
C ASN A 8 18.53 1.84 1.67
N PHE A 9 18.07 0.91 2.51
CA PHE A 9 16.76 0.29 2.39
C PHE A 9 15.63 1.35 2.44
N THR A 10 15.58 2.18 3.48
CA THR A 10 14.54 3.22 3.64
C THR A 10 14.55 4.19 2.46
N ARG A 11 15.72 4.66 2.04
CA ARG A 11 15.87 5.57 0.89
C ARG A 11 15.34 4.96 -0.41
N LEU A 12 15.59 3.67 -0.66
CA LEU A 12 15.09 2.96 -1.83
C LEU A 12 13.58 2.80 -1.76
N ILE A 13 13.03 2.41 -0.61
CA ILE A 13 11.58 2.27 -0.43
C ILE A 13 10.86 3.61 -0.62
N ASP A 14 11.37 4.70 -0.05
CA ASP A 14 10.82 6.04 -0.24
C ASP A 14 10.85 6.47 -1.71
N GLY A 15 11.97 6.20 -2.39
CA GLY A 15 12.12 6.46 -3.82
C GLY A 15 11.15 5.67 -4.68
N ILE A 16 10.99 4.38 -4.41
CA ILE A 16 10.03 3.49 -5.07
C ILE A 16 8.62 4.01 -4.83
N HIS A 17 8.23 4.27 -3.58
CA HIS A 17 6.91 4.77 -3.23
C HIS A 17 6.57 6.07 -3.98
N LYS A 18 7.48 7.04 -3.98
CA LYS A 18 7.34 8.31 -4.68
C LYS A 18 7.10 8.11 -6.19
N ASN A 19 7.90 7.25 -6.84
CA ASN A 19 7.80 7.02 -8.27
C ASN A 19 6.53 6.24 -8.63
N VAL A 20 6.17 5.21 -7.87
CA VAL A 20 4.92 4.44 -8.06
C VAL A 20 3.71 5.35 -7.89
N LEU A 21 3.71 6.21 -6.87
CA LEU A 21 2.63 7.18 -6.65
C LEU A 21 2.52 8.15 -7.82
N LYS A 22 3.64 8.69 -8.30
CA LYS A 22 3.66 9.60 -9.47
C LYS A 22 3.06 8.93 -10.70
N ILE A 23 3.54 7.73 -11.06
CA ILE A 23 3.02 6.96 -12.19
C ILE A 23 1.50 6.77 -12.06
N ARG A 24 1.02 6.37 -10.88
CA ARG A 24 -0.40 6.15 -10.61
C ARG A 24 -1.24 7.43 -10.71
N LEU A 25 -0.70 8.56 -10.26
CA LEU A 25 -1.36 9.87 -10.41
C LEU A 25 -1.46 10.29 -11.87
N ASP A 26 -0.46 9.97 -12.68
CA ASP A 26 -0.42 10.34 -14.10
C ASP A 26 -1.42 9.50 -14.93
N TYR A 27 -1.56 8.21 -14.66
CA TYR A 27 -2.43 7.36 -15.50
C TYR A 27 -3.87 7.20 -15.00
N ALA A 28 -4.15 7.32 -13.70
CA ALA A 28 -5.49 7.10 -13.15
C ALA A 28 -6.58 7.97 -13.81
N PRO A 29 -6.33 9.26 -14.16
CA PRO A 29 -7.32 10.09 -14.84
C PRO A 29 -7.73 9.56 -16.21
N ALA A 30 -6.86 8.85 -16.93
CA ALA A 30 -7.20 8.24 -18.23
C ALA A 30 -8.31 7.17 -18.12
N PHE A 31 -8.54 6.64 -16.93
CA PHE A 31 -9.65 5.71 -16.62
C PHE A 31 -10.83 6.39 -15.93
N GLY A 32 -10.81 7.73 -15.82
CA GLY A 32 -11.84 8.50 -15.12
C GLY A 32 -11.85 8.30 -13.60
N VAL A 33 -10.76 7.84 -13.02
CA VAL A 33 -10.66 7.52 -11.58
C VAL A 33 -9.52 8.28 -10.91
N LYS A 34 -9.54 8.33 -9.57
CA LYS A 34 -8.42 8.84 -8.79
C LYS A 34 -7.40 7.74 -8.55
N SER A 35 -6.16 8.11 -8.25
CA SER A 35 -5.07 7.18 -7.94
C SER A 35 -5.40 6.18 -6.82
N VAL A 36 -6.19 6.60 -5.84
CA VAL A 36 -6.66 5.76 -4.74
C VAL A 36 -7.60 4.64 -5.21
N HIS A 37 -8.42 4.90 -6.22
CA HIS A 37 -9.38 3.95 -6.75
C HIS A 37 -8.74 2.81 -7.54
N VAL A 38 -7.50 2.99 -7.98
CA VAL A 38 -6.77 2.00 -8.79
C VAL A 38 -6.65 0.66 -8.06
N PHE A 39 -6.19 0.69 -6.80
CA PHE A 39 -6.09 -0.52 -5.99
C PHE A 39 -7.46 -1.11 -5.66
N TRP A 40 -8.44 -0.29 -5.35
CA TRP A 40 -9.79 -0.77 -5.02
C TRP A 40 -10.46 -1.48 -6.19
N LEU A 41 -10.30 -0.96 -7.42
CA LEU A 41 -10.82 -1.62 -8.61
C LEU A 41 -10.09 -2.93 -8.90
N TYR A 42 -8.78 -2.99 -8.66
CA TYR A 42 -8.00 -4.20 -8.78
C TYR A 42 -8.40 -5.25 -7.72
N ASP A 43 -8.52 -4.83 -6.46
CA ASP A 43 -8.94 -5.71 -5.36
C ASP A 43 -10.35 -6.28 -5.60
N LEU A 44 -11.28 -5.43 -6.02
CA LEU A 44 -12.64 -5.87 -6.36
C LEU A 44 -12.70 -6.77 -7.61
N LEU A 45 -11.76 -6.63 -8.54
CA LEU A 45 -11.64 -7.55 -9.68
C LEU A 45 -11.18 -8.95 -9.22
N SER A 46 -10.30 -9.00 -8.23
CA SER A 46 -9.77 -10.24 -7.65
C SER A 46 -10.73 -10.90 -6.66
N HIS A 47 -11.77 -10.18 -6.20
CA HIS A 47 -12.76 -10.64 -5.22
C HIS A 47 -14.18 -10.47 -5.78
N PRO A 48 -14.63 -11.38 -6.66
CA PRO A 48 -15.96 -11.29 -7.29
C PRO A 48 -17.11 -11.32 -6.28
N GLU A 49 -16.89 -11.95 -5.10
CA GLU A 49 -17.80 -11.99 -3.96
C GLU A 49 -17.97 -10.63 -3.28
N GLY A 50 -17.15 -9.67 -3.65
CA GLY A 50 -17.13 -8.32 -3.12
C GLY A 50 -16.36 -8.15 -1.82
N LEU A 51 -15.99 -6.91 -1.55
CA LEU A 51 -15.28 -6.47 -0.35
C LEU A 51 -16.11 -5.43 0.41
N SER A 52 -16.03 -5.45 1.74
CA SER A 52 -16.60 -4.40 2.58
C SER A 52 -15.77 -3.11 2.50
N ALA A 53 -16.36 -1.99 2.90
CA ALA A 53 -15.63 -0.72 3.02
C ALA A 53 -14.41 -0.82 3.93
N THR A 54 -14.47 -1.65 4.98
CA THR A 54 -13.35 -1.86 5.92
C THR A 54 -12.21 -2.63 5.26
N GLU A 55 -12.53 -3.67 4.47
CA GLU A 55 -11.54 -4.45 3.73
C GLU A 55 -10.84 -3.60 2.67
N LEU A 56 -11.58 -2.77 1.91
CA LEU A 56 -11.00 -1.81 0.97
C LEU A 56 -10.14 -0.73 1.65
N ALA A 57 -10.52 -0.32 2.87
CA ALA A 57 -9.73 0.61 3.65
C ALA A 57 -8.37 0.03 4.03
N ALA A 58 -8.36 -1.20 4.49
CA ALA A 58 -7.15 -1.89 4.93
C ALA A 58 -6.15 -2.07 3.79
N SER A 59 -6.63 -2.35 2.55
CA SER A 59 -5.76 -2.54 1.40
C SER A 59 -5.10 -1.24 0.88
N SER A 60 -5.69 -0.08 1.17
CA SER A 60 -5.28 1.19 0.53
C SER A 60 -4.57 2.18 1.44
N GLN A 61 -4.37 1.86 2.72
CA GLN A 61 -3.76 2.75 3.73
C GLN A 61 -4.41 4.15 3.80
N ILE A 62 -5.72 4.23 3.53
CA ILE A 62 -6.47 5.49 3.51
C ILE A 62 -7.15 5.71 4.85
N ASP A 63 -7.21 6.98 5.24
CA ASP A 63 -8.00 7.40 6.41
C ASP A 63 -9.47 6.98 6.25
N ARG A 64 -10.02 6.35 7.28
CA ARG A 64 -11.42 5.90 7.33
C ARG A 64 -12.42 7.01 6.99
N SER A 65 -12.11 8.27 7.31
CA SER A 65 -12.97 9.42 7.00
C SER A 65 -13.16 9.66 5.50
N LEU A 66 -12.18 9.27 4.68
CA LEU A 66 -12.22 9.45 3.24
C LEU A 66 -12.94 8.31 2.50
N ILE A 67 -13.00 7.11 3.09
CA ILE A 67 -13.49 5.90 2.42
C ILE A 67 -14.93 6.06 1.96
N SER A 68 -15.83 6.51 2.84
CA SER A 68 -17.25 6.66 2.50
C SER A 68 -17.47 7.61 1.34
N ARG A 69 -16.69 8.69 1.27
CA ARG A 69 -16.75 9.69 0.19
C ARG A 69 -16.23 9.10 -1.14
N GLU A 70 -15.14 8.38 -1.10
CA GLU A 70 -14.57 7.80 -2.31
C GLU A 70 -15.42 6.62 -2.84
N ILE A 71 -16.02 5.80 -1.96
CA ILE A 71 -17.02 4.79 -2.34
C ILE A 71 -18.24 5.45 -3.00
N ALA A 72 -18.75 6.54 -2.42
CA ALA A 72 -19.86 7.28 -3.01
C ALA A 72 -19.52 7.84 -4.40
N ALA A 73 -18.28 8.31 -4.60
CA ALA A 73 -17.79 8.77 -5.89
C ALA A 73 -17.77 7.63 -6.94
N LEU A 74 -17.22 6.47 -6.59
CA LEU A 74 -17.20 5.31 -7.50
C LEU A 74 -18.60 4.77 -7.82
N LYS A 75 -19.53 4.79 -6.84
CA LYS A 75 -20.95 4.46 -7.09
C LYS A 75 -21.60 5.45 -8.04
N LYS A 76 -21.36 6.74 -7.84
CA LYS A 76 -21.88 7.80 -8.72
C LYS A 76 -21.35 7.67 -10.15
N GLN A 77 -20.12 7.21 -10.32
CA GLN A 77 -19.52 6.91 -11.63
C GLN A 77 -20.03 5.59 -12.24
N GLY A 78 -20.83 4.81 -11.50
CA GLY A 78 -21.34 3.53 -11.95
C GLY A 78 -20.26 2.43 -12.07
N LEU A 79 -19.13 2.57 -11.37
CA LEU A 79 -18.04 1.60 -11.41
C LEU A 79 -18.22 0.49 -10.37
N ILE A 80 -18.83 0.81 -9.23
CA ILE A 80 -19.12 -0.16 -8.17
C ILE A 80 -20.58 -0.08 -7.74
N GLN A 81 -21.06 -1.18 -7.20
CA GLN A 81 -22.39 -1.30 -6.62
C GLN A 81 -22.29 -1.99 -5.25
N SER A 82 -23.35 -1.91 -4.45
CA SER A 82 -23.49 -2.69 -3.21
C SER A 82 -24.74 -3.54 -3.32
N GLU A 83 -24.65 -4.79 -2.88
CA GLU A 83 -25.85 -5.58 -2.67
C GLU A 83 -26.68 -4.98 -1.55
N LYS A 84 -27.96 -4.72 -1.82
CA LYS A 84 -28.91 -4.34 -0.78
C LYS A 84 -29.28 -5.58 0.00
N VAL A 85 -28.83 -5.69 1.24
CA VAL A 85 -29.37 -6.67 2.18
C VAL A 85 -30.58 -6.03 2.84
N GLU A 86 -31.78 -6.48 2.47
CA GLU A 86 -33.01 -6.03 3.11
C GLU A 86 -32.96 -6.29 4.62
N GLY A 87 -33.29 -5.27 5.42
CA GLY A 87 -33.49 -5.39 6.86
C GLY A 87 -32.24 -5.26 7.74
N LYS A 88 -31.04 -5.05 7.21
CA LYS A 88 -29.82 -4.78 8.03
C LYS A 88 -29.21 -3.43 7.71
N ARG A 89 -28.81 -2.67 8.75
CA ARG A 89 -27.98 -1.47 8.58
C ARG A 89 -26.77 -1.82 7.71
N ASN A 90 -26.55 -1.05 6.64
CA ASN A 90 -25.56 -1.26 5.57
C ASN A 90 -24.08 -1.29 6.02
N TYR A 91 -23.78 -1.60 7.27
CA TYR A 91 -22.44 -1.50 7.84
C TYR A 91 -21.44 -2.52 7.27
N ASN A 92 -21.92 -3.63 6.67
CA ASN A 92 -21.12 -4.67 6.05
C ASN A 92 -21.57 -5.02 4.63
N ALA A 93 -22.22 -4.09 3.92
CA ALA A 93 -22.62 -4.34 2.54
C ALA A 93 -21.38 -4.57 1.70
N LYS A 94 -21.34 -5.71 1.01
CA LYS A 94 -20.28 -6.03 0.06
C LYS A 94 -20.41 -5.12 -1.16
N LEU A 95 -19.26 -4.59 -1.56
CA LEU A 95 -19.09 -3.77 -2.76
C LEU A 95 -18.56 -4.68 -3.87
N THR A 96 -19.19 -4.61 -5.02
CA THR A 96 -18.78 -5.36 -6.22
C THR A 96 -18.61 -4.42 -7.40
N LEU A 97 -17.88 -4.85 -8.41
CA LEU A 97 -17.77 -4.12 -9.67
C LEU A 97 -19.06 -4.26 -10.49
N THR A 98 -19.48 -3.16 -11.13
CA THR A 98 -20.43 -3.22 -12.23
C THR A 98 -19.72 -3.73 -13.50
N GLU A 99 -20.46 -3.94 -14.61
CA GLU A 99 -19.82 -4.31 -15.89
C GLU A 99 -18.84 -3.23 -16.39
N SER A 100 -19.18 -1.94 -16.25
CA SER A 100 -18.26 -0.84 -16.56
C SER A 100 -17.06 -0.80 -15.59
N GLY A 101 -17.27 -1.10 -14.30
CA GLY A 101 -16.21 -1.25 -13.33
C GLY A 101 -15.26 -2.40 -13.65
N LYS A 102 -15.77 -3.55 -14.04
CA LYS A 102 -14.95 -4.69 -14.51
C LYS A 102 -14.10 -4.34 -15.73
N ALA A 103 -14.69 -3.64 -16.70
CA ALA A 103 -13.97 -3.20 -17.90
C ALA A 103 -12.84 -2.23 -17.52
N ALA A 104 -13.09 -1.25 -16.63
CA ALA A 104 -12.08 -0.33 -16.15
C ALA A 104 -10.98 -1.05 -15.36
N ALA A 105 -11.35 -1.96 -14.44
CA ALA A 105 -10.42 -2.72 -13.62
C ALA A 105 -9.51 -3.63 -14.47
N LYS A 106 -10.04 -4.29 -15.50
CA LYS A 106 -9.23 -5.09 -16.44
C LYS A 106 -8.17 -4.25 -17.14
N ARG A 107 -8.55 -3.09 -17.68
CA ARG A 107 -7.59 -2.17 -18.34
C ARG A 107 -6.52 -1.68 -17.38
N ILE A 108 -6.89 -1.38 -16.13
CA ILE A 108 -5.93 -1.02 -15.07
C ILE A 108 -4.97 -2.18 -14.79
N SER A 109 -5.48 -3.42 -14.71
CA SER A 109 -4.67 -4.62 -14.50
C SER A 109 -3.69 -4.87 -15.65
N GLU A 110 -4.14 -4.72 -16.91
CA GLU A 110 -3.27 -4.84 -18.10
C GLU A 110 -2.14 -3.81 -18.07
N LEU A 111 -2.44 -2.57 -17.68
CA LEU A 111 -1.42 -1.54 -17.51
C LEU A 111 -0.47 -1.88 -16.34
N GLY A 112 -0.98 -2.47 -15.28
CA GLY A 112 -0.15 -2.99 -14.18
C GLY A 112 0.86 -4.02 -14.64
N VAL A 113 0.45 -4.99 -15.48
CA VAL A 113 1.35 -5.97 -16.10
C VAL A 113 2.43 -5.29 -16.96
N TYR A 114 2.03 -4.31 -17.76
CA TYR A 114 2.99 -3.54 -18.57
C TYR A 114 4.06 -2.86 -17.69
N PHE A 115 3.65 -2.19 -16.61
CA PHE A 115 4.61 -1.57 -15.69
C PHE A 115 5.47 -2.60 -14.97
N GLN A 116 4.88 -3.74 -14.54
CA GLN A 116 5.63 -4.81 -13.89
C GLN A 116 6.77 -5.30 -14.81
N ASN A 117 6.49 -5.56 -16.07
CA ASN A 117 7.49 -6.01 -17.03
C ASN A 117 8.62 -4.96 -17.22
N ARG A 118 8.25 -3.67 -17.25
CA ARG A 118 9.24 -2.58 -17.38
C ARG A 118 10.10 -2.40 -16.13
N VAL A 119 9.49 -2.55 -14.95
CA VAL A 119 10.18 -2.42 -13.65
C VAL A 119 11.13 -3.59 -13.41
N SER A 120 10.78 -4.78 -13.89
CA SER A 120 11.59 -5.99 -13.73
C SER A 120 12.49 -6.32 -14.94
N GLU A 121 12.63 -5.38 -15.88
CA GLU A 121 13.54 -5.55 -17.04
C GLU A 121 14.95 -5.92 -16.54
N ASP A 122 15.57 -6.93 -17.15
CA ASP A 122 16.87 -7.49 -16.78
C ASP A 122 16.96 -8.21 -15.42
N ILE A 123 15.82 -8.49 -14.78
CA ILE A 123 15.77 -9.26 -13.54
C ILE A 123 15.11 -10.62 -13.83
N ASP A 124 15.81 -11.71 -13.56
CA ASP A 124 15.26 -13.05 -13.76
C ASP A 124 14.18 -13.40 -12.71
N ASP A 125 13.23 -14.28 -13.10
CA ASP A 125 12.08 -14.65 -12.28
C ASP A 125 12.46 -15.23 -10.90
N LYS A 126 13.57 -15.95 -10.81
CA LYS A 126 14.04 -16.52 -9.53
C LYS A 126 14.45 -15.41 -8.56
N LYS A 127 15.14 -14.38 -9.06
CA LYS A 127 15.51 -13.23 -8.25
C LYS A 127 14.26 -12.43 -7.83
N LEU A 128 13.29 -12.28 -8.73
CA LEU A 128 12.02 -11.63 -8.40
C LEU A 128 11.26 -12.37 -7.29
N LEU A 129 11.16 -13.69 -7.36
CA LEU A 129 10.52 -14.50 -6.32
C LEU A 129 11.20 -14.32 -4.96
N ILE A 130 12.54 -14.39 -4.92
CA ILE A 130 13.32 -14.18 -3.70
C ILE A 130 13.13 -12.75 -3.16
N PHE A 131 13.13 -11.77 -4.05
CA PHE A 131 12.92 -10.37 -3.70
C PHE A 131 11.54 -10.14 -3.06
N TYR A 132 10.46 -10.65 -3.67
CA TYR A 132 9.11 -10.49 -3.14
C TYR A 132 8.91 -11.20 -1.81
N ASP A 133 9.45 -12.43 -1.63
CA ASP A 133 9.42 -13.16 -0.35
C ASP A 133 10.14 -12.35 0.76
N ALA A 134 11.32 -11.83 0.45
CA ALA A 134 12.08 -11.01 1.40
C ALA A 134 11.34 -9.70 1.73
N LEU A 135 10.81 -9.02 0.71
CA LEU A 135 10.10 -7.75 0.87
C LEU A 135 8.83 -7.92 1.72
N GLU A 136 8.07 -9.00 1.52
CA GLU A 136 6.88 -9.32 2.31
C GLU A 136 7.23 -9.56 3.79
N LYS A 137 8.31 -10.28 4.06
CA LYS A 137 8.79 -10.49 5.44
C LYS A 137 9.22 -9.19 6.10
N MET A 138 9.95 -8.33 5.36
CA MET A 138 10.36 -7.01 5.86
C MET A 138 9.14 -6.12 6.13
N TYR A 139 8.14 -6.13 5.25
CA TYR A 139 6.90 -5.39 5.42
C TYR A 139 6.17 -5.83 6.70
N LYS A 140 5.96 -7.12 6.92
CA LYS A 140 5.33 -7.66 8.14
C LYS A 140 6.11 -7.29 9.42
N ASN A 141 7.43 -7.30 9.36
CA ASN A 141 8.26 -6.90 10.50
C ASN A 141 8.13 -5.39 10.78
N LEU A 142 8.08 -4.55 9.74
CA LEU A 142 7.85 -3.12 9.89
C LEU A 142 6.47 -2.80 10.45
N GLU A 143 5.41 -3.51 10.02
CA GLU A 143 4.06 -3.37 10.61
C GLU A 143 4.06 -3.67 12.11
N LYS A 144 4.78 -4.71 12.52
CA LYS A 144 4.95 -5.08 13.93
C LYS A 144 5.62 -3.98 14.74
N ILE A 145 6.78 -3.50 14.26
CA ILE A 145 7.53 -2.42 14.90
C ILE A 145 6.68 -1.14 15.00
N ALA A 146 5.96 -0.80 13.92
CA ALA A 146 5.09 0.37 13.90
C ALA A 146 3.89 0.25 14.87
N ALA A 147 3.38 -0.97 15.06
CA ALA A 147 2.29 -1.24 16.01
C ALA A 147 2.74 -1.24 17.47
N GLU A 148 3.94 -1.72 17.74
CA GLU A 148 4.56 -1.72 19.07
C GLU A 148 4.88 -0.30 19.54
N GLY A 149 5.14 0.62 18.60
CA GLY A 149 5.44 2.02 18.90
C GLY A 149 6.84 2.21 19.51
N PHE A 150 7.05 3.38 20.07
CA PHE A 150 8.30 3.77 20.73
C PHE A 150 8.28 3.29 22.18
N ASP A 151 8.56 2.00 22.41
CA ASP A 151 8.54 1.38 23.73
C ASP A 151 9.77 1.74 24.58
N GLU A 152 9.77 1.30 25.85
CA GLU A 152 10.87 1.52 26.79
C GLU A 152 12.21 0.97 26.27
N SER A 153 12.20 -0.11 25.46
CA SER A 153 13.39 -0.71 24.89
C SER A 153 14.08 0.22 23.90
N ILE A 154 13.29 0.86 23.02
CA ILE A 154 13.80 1.82 22.03
C ILE A 154 14.32 3.08 22.74
N GLN A 155 13.60 3.56 23.77
CA GLN A 155 14.08 4.68 24.60
C GLN A 155 15.41 4.36 25.27
N LYS A 156 15.55 3.16 25.84
CA LYS A 156 16.79 2.71 26.47
C LYS A 156 17.96 2.63 25.48
N ILE A 157 17.73 2.03 24.30
CA ILE A 157 18.74 1.98 23.22
C ILE A 157 19.15 3.40 22.80
N SER A 158 18.20 4.31 22.65
CA SER A 158 18.49 5.71 22.33
C SER A 158 19.33 6.40 23.39
N GLN A 159 19.08 6.16 24.66
CA GLN A 159 19.89 6.68 25.77
C GLN A 159 21.31 6.10 25.76
N GLU A 160 21.45 4.78 25.61
CA GLU A 160 22.75 4.11 25.54
C GLU A 160 23.61 4.63 24.37
N ILE A 161 23.01 4.90 23.22
CA ILE A 161 23.71 5.50 22.07
C ILE A 161 24.16 6.93 22.38
N THR A 162 23.32 7.73 23.03
CA THR A 162 23.64 9.09 23.40
C THR A 162 24.79 9.13 24.42
N GLU A 163 24.77 8.27 25.44
CA GLU A 163 25.83 8.16 26.44
C GLU A 163 27.17 7.70 25.86
N ARG A 164 27.14 6.75 24.88
CA ARG A 164 28.36 6.35 24.16
C ARG A 164 28.99 7.50 23.41
N ASN A 165 28.21 8.24 22.65
CA ASN A 165 28.70 9.36 21.85
C ASN A 165 29.31 10.44 22.74
N SER A 166 28.67 10.74 23.87
CA SER A 166 29.20 11.73 24.85
C SER A 166 30.52 11.30 25.49
N ASN A 167 30.72 10.00 25.74
CA ASN A 167 31.95 9.45 26.30
C ASN A 167 33.09 9.42 25.25
N GLU A 168 32.78 9.17 23.97
CA GLU A 168 33.78 9.21 22.89
C GLU A 168 34.28 10.63 22.63
N GLU A 169 33.43 11.64 22.72
CA GLU A 169 33.82 13.05 22.60
C GLU A 169 34.69 13.51 23.76
N SER A 170 34.39 13.03 24.97
CA SER A 170 35.15 13.35 26.21
C SER A 170 36.55 12.70 26.29
N THR A 171 36.78 11.64 25.51
CA THR A 171 38.11 10.95 25.47
C THR A 171 38.99 11.41 24.31
N ALA A 172 38.48 12.28 23.44
CA ALA A 172 39.20 12.83 22.28
C ALA A 172 39.82 14.21 22.54
N GLU A 173 39.57 14.80 23.73
CA GLU A 173 40.26 16.00 24.25
C GLU A 173 41.42 15.61 25.17
#